data_fa111f2d31e759166c2013883d98087a
#
_entry.id   fa111f2d31e759166c2013883d98087a
#
_cell.length_a   1.000
_cell.length_b   1.000
_cell.length_c   1.000
_cell.angle_alpha   90.00
_cell.angle_beta   90.00
_cell.angle_gamma   90.00
#
_symmetry.space_group_name_H-M   'P 1'
#
loop_
_entity.id
_entity.type
_entity.pdbx_description
1 polymer ?
#
loop_
_entity_poly.entity_id
_entity_poly.type
_entity_poly.pdbx_seq_one_letter_code
_entity_poly.pdbx_strand_id
1 'polypeptide(L)'
;MGVFVQHGEKGLAQPADPRLTPTPDYGTLGPDSDFAKSSAGLSATGPVPTRNAPSNVRALPKNLRLLQLMAMIGGIVSALLVSGVTAKWGKTPGTFSSKKSTAVSAGKFSQHNLDGQKAQKQAEMLLTQAVSRSVDASNRANDEIQAHAESWRGKLSWNPELSQLTTVALNSNDQNVRTSGIEVQLAAYGLSKSDPTVEGLVGRANSSDHAQKIWALWALGLLGNRGVETDRVVQVLTGHLNDSGKDSEDSRRWAVEGLALVGATSTIAPLLDSMRNDASPLVRERAACSLAESGMFTHEQRLAAVPQLLAFTDDPALDSRTHAWTFRALTDITGQHLPNDSSVWRNWYESNKTD
;
A
#
# COMPACT_ATOMS: atom_id res chain seq x y z
N MET A 1 19.11 26.04 -49.97
CA MET A 1 17.93 25.15 -49.96
C MET A 1 18.21 24.09 -48.91
N GLY A 2 17.73 24.28 -47.67
CA GLY A 2 17.85 23.35 -46.57
C GLY A 2 16.46 22.80 -46.27
N VAL A 3 16.31 21.49 -46.38
CA VAL A 3 15.05 20.80 -46.08
C VAL A 3 15.02 20.54 -44.59
N PHE A 4 14.11 21.20 -43.87
CA PHE A 4 13.76 20.90 -42.49
C PHE A 4 12.86 19.65 -42.47
N VAL A 5 13.36 18.52 -41.94
CA VAL A 5 12.55 17.35 -41.64
C VAL A 5 11.95 17.58 -40.25
N GLN A 6 10.66 17.87 -40.18
CA GLN A 6 9.87 17.84 -38.94
C GLN A 6 9.74 16.37 -38.48
N HIS A 7 10.42 16.02 -37.40
CA HIS A 7 10.09 14.81 -36.66
C HIS A 7 8.82 15.08 -35.84
N GLY A 8 7.72 14.44 -36.26
CA GLY A 8 6.47 14.44 -35.51
C GLY A 8 6.69 13.78 -34.14
N GLU A 9 6.48 14.55 -33.10
CA GLU A 9 6.31 14.03 -31.75
C GLU A 9 5.11 13.10 -31.73
N LYS A 10 5.36 11.79 -31.63
CA LYS A 10 4.33 10.83 -31.27
C LYS A 10 3.95 11.14 -29.81
N GLY A 11 2.80 11.77 -29.63
CA GLY A 11 2.24 12.11 -28.34
C GLY A 11 2.27 10.90 -27.41
N LEU A 12 2.82 11.10 -26.22
CA LEU A 12 2.71 10.18 -25.09
C LEU A 12 1.21 9.82 -24.97
N ALA A 13 0.89 8.54 -24.97
CA ALA A 13 -0.47 8.06 -24.80
C ALA A 13 -1.06 8.74 -23.56
N GLN A 14 -2.23 9.37 -23.72
CA GLN A 14 -2.94 9.94 -22.59
C GLN A 14 -3.14 8.83 -21.55
N PRO A 15 -2.80 9.06 -20.27
CA PRO A 15 -3.05 8.07 -19.24
C PRO A 15 -4.56 7.80 -19.20
N ALA A 16 -4.92 6.54 -18.99
CA ALA A 16 -6.29 6.15 -18.71
C ALA A 16 -6.85 7.04 -17.58
N ASP A 17 -8.11 7.43 -17.71
CA ASP A 17 -8.80 8.30 -16.76
C ASP A 17 -8.54 7.78 -15.33
N PRO A 18 -7.90 8.56 -14.43
CA PRO A 18 -7.58 8.11 -13.07
C PRO A 18 -8.81 7.71 -12.27
N ARG A 19 -10.02 8.06 -12.71
CA ARG A 19 -11.29 7.62 -12.13
C ARG A 19 -11.64 6.17 -12.49
N LEU A 20 -10.97 5.57 -13.48
CA LEU A 20 -11.14 4.18 -13.91
C LEU A 20 -10.03 3.26 -13.37
N THR A 21 -8.98 3.82 -12.76
CA THR A 21 -7.95 3.02 -12.13
C THR A 21 -8.40 2.67 -10.71
N PRO A 22 -8.46 1.38 -10.32
CA PRO A 22 -8.64 1.04 -8.93
C PRO A 22 -7.43 1.59 -8.18
N THR A 23 -7.63 2.63 -7.37
CA THR A 23 -6.69 2.93 -6.31
C THR A 23 -6.55 1.65 -5.50
N PRO A 24 -5.32 1.17 -5.21
CA PRO A 24 -5.16 0.07 -4.29
C PRO A 24 -5.91 0.45 -3.00
N ASP A 25 -6.95 -0.31 -2.67
CA ASP A 25 -7.64 -0.18 -1.40
C ASP A 25 -6.71 -0.74 -0.33
N TYR A 26 -5.73 0.06 0.06
CA TYR A 26 -4.99 -0.18 1.29
C TYR A 26 -5.94 0.16 2.42
N GLY A 27 -6.68 -0.85 2.86
CA GLY A 27 -7.79 -0.80 3.78
C GLY A 27 -7.69 0.39 4.74
N THR A 28 -8.53 1.40 4.50
CA THR A 28 -8.88 2.33 5.56
C THR A 28 -9.42 1.46 6.68
N LEU A 29 -8.69 1.41 7.79
CA LEU A 29 -9.19 0.83 9.03
C LEU A 29 -10.47 1.58 9.35
N GLY A 30 -11.63 1.00 8.99
CA GLY A 30 -12.94 1.57 9.28
C GLY A 30 -13.14 1.71 10.78
N PRO A 31 -14.12 2.50 11.23
CA PRO A 31 -14.41 2.72 12.65
C PRO A 31 -14.69 1.43 13.45
N ASP A 32 -14.83 0.28 12.79
CA ASP A 32 -15.07 -1.04 13.39
C ASP A 32 -13.84 -1.94 13.47
N SER A 33 -12.64 -1.42 13.18
CA SER A 33 -11.41 -2.14 13.47
C SER A 33 -11.29 -2.36 14.98
N ASP A 34 -10.72 -3.47 15.43
CA ASP A 34 -10.51 -3.78 16.86
C ASP A 34 -9.72 -2.67 17.59
N PHE A 35 -9.10 -1.78 16.84
CA PHE A 35 -8.45 -0.57 17.28
C PHE A 35 -9.43 0.44 17.93
N ALA A 36 -10.67 0.58 17.40
CA ALA A 36 -11.69 1.47 17.95
C ALA A 36 -12.31 0.92 19.25
N LYS A 37 -12.27 -0.39 19.47
CA LYS A 37 -12.88 -1.04 20.66
C LYS A 37 -12.02 -0.96 21.91
N SER A 38 -10.71 -0.79 21.78
CA SER A 38 -9.80 -0.72 22.94
C SER A 38 -9.80 0.64 23.63
N SER A 39 -10.30 1.72 23.01
CA SER A 39 -10.32 3.08 23.57
C SER A 39 -11.64 3.49 24.23
N ALA A 40 -12.67 2.64 24.24
CA ALA A 40 -14.01 2.95 24.77
C ALA A 40 -14.16 2.80 26.29
N GLY A 41 -13.09 2.59 27.04
CA GLY A 41 -13.08 2.23 28.48
C GLY A 41 -12.97 3.39 29.48
N LEU A 42 -13.10 4.67 29.10
CA LEU A 42 -13.07 5.79 30.06
C LEU A 42 -14.37 6.61 29.97
N SER A 43 -15.32 6.26 30.85
CA SER A 43 -16.55 7.01 31.08
C SER A 43 -16.24 8.35 31.75
N ALA A 44 -16.61 9.45 31.11
CA ALA A 44 -16.80 10.74 31.78
C ALA A 44 -18.28 11.10 31.79
N THR A 45 -18.90 11.09 32.94
CA THR A 45 -20.26 11.54 33.20
C THR A 45 -20.34 13.06 33.19
N GLY A 46 -21.13 13.64 32.30
CA GLY A 46 -21.54 15.04 32.34
C GLY A 46 -22.71 15.28 31.37
N PRO A 47 -23.76 16.06 31.75
CA PRO A 47 -24.99 16.18 30.97
C PRO A 47 -24.80 17.12 29.77
N VAL A 48 -25.24 16.65 28.57
CA VAL A 48 -25.24 17.41 27.32
C VAL A 48 -26.56 18.17 27.18
N PRO A 49 -26.58 19.48 26.84
CA PRO A 49 -27.79 20.21 26.53
C PRO A 49 -28.30 19.89 25.12
N THR A 50 -29.56 19.53 25.03
CA THR A 50 -30.31 19.32 23.78
C THR A 50 -30.48 20.60 22.99
N ARG A 51 -30.02 20.62 21.75
CA ARG A 51 -30.35 21.71 20.79
C ARG A 51 -31.00 21.10 19.55
N ASN A 52 -32.26 21.47 19.32
CA ASN A 52 -33.09 21.09 18.18
C ASN A 52 -32.44 21.53 16.86
N ALA A 53 -32.25 20.63 15.90
CA ALA A 53 -31.89 20.93 14.54
C ALA A 53 -33.06 20.64 13.58
N PRO A 54 -33.32 21.50 12.57
CA PRO A 54 -34.42 21.30 11.62
C PRO A 54 -34.08 20.25 10.57
N SER A 55 -35.05 19.37 10.33
CA SER A 55 -35.07 18.34 9.31
C SER A 55 -35.14 18.94 7.90
N ASN A 56 -34.05 18.83 7.12
CA ASN A 56 -34.10 18.93 5.66
C ASN A 56 -33.19 17.85 5.07
N VAL A 57 -33.75 16.66 4.86
CA VAL A 57 -33.07 15.56 4.17
C VAL A 57 -33.24 15.79 2.66
N ARG A 58 -32.20 16.32 2.01
CA ARG A 58 -32.10 16.29 0.55
C ARG A 58 -31.68 14.89 0.10
N ALA A 59 -32.47 14.28 -0.79
CA ALA A 59 -32.19 12.97 -1.38
C ALA A 59 -30.84 12.99 -2.13
N LEU A 60 -29.95 12.07 -1.78
CA LEU A 60 -28.66 11.86 -2.44
C LEU A 60 -28.83 11.31 -3.88
N PRO A 61 -27.99 11.71 -4.82
CA PRO A 61 -28.06 11.24 -6.21
C PRO A 61 -27.74 9.73 -6.31
N LYS A 62 -28.42 9.06 -7.27
CA LYS A 62 -28.43 7.59 -7.44
C LYS A 62 -27.04 6.96 -7.64
N ASN A 63 -26.03 7.72 -8.04
CA ASN A 63 -24.68 7.24 -8.31
C ASN A 63 -23.86 6.93 -7.03
N LEU A 64 -24.28 7.45 -5.87
CA LEU A 64 -23.58 7.19 -4.60
C LEU A 64 -23.95 5.83 -3.99
N ARG A 65 -25.10 5.25 -4.40
CA ARG A 65 -25.54 3.92 -3.93
C ARG A 65 -24.70 2.78 -4.54
N LEU A 66 -24.13 2.98 -5.72
CA LEU A 66 -23.28 1.98 -6.38
C LEU A 66 -21.91 1.86 -5.69
N LEU A 67 -21.37 2.96 -5.18
CA LEU A 67 -20.11 3.00 -4.43
C LEU A 67 -20.23 2.31 -3.06
N GLN A 68 -21.38 2.43 -2.39
CA GLN A 68 -21.63 1.73 -1.11
C GLN A 68 -21.81 0.22 -1.28
N LEU A 69 -22.29 -0.27 -2.44
CA LEU A 69 -22.44 -1.70 -2.68
C LEU A 69 -21.10 -2.40 -2.94
N MET A 70 -20.14 -1.68 -3.52
CA MET A 70 -18.79 -2.24 -3.78
C MET A 70 -17.93 -2.31 -2.51
N ALA A 71 -18.16 -1.41 -1.53
CA ALA A 71 -17.48 -1.44 -0.24
C ALA A 71 -17.93 -2.62 0.66
N MET A 72 -19.15 -3.13 0.49
CA MET A 72 -19.65 -4.25 1.29
C MET A 72 -19.18 -5.63 0.80
N ILE A 73 -18.74 -5.77 -0.43
CA ILE A 73 -18.25 -7.06 -0.98
C ILE A 73 -16.80 -7.34 -0.57
N GLY A 74 -15.98 -6.30 -0.34
CA GLY A 74 -14.60 -6.45 0.14
C GLY A 74 -14.46 -6.93 1.59
N GLY A 75 -15.45 -6.62 2.45
CA GLY A 75 -15.41 -6.93 3.89
C GLY A 75 -15.69 -8.41 4.26
N ILE A 76 -16.24 -9.19 3.35
CA ILE A 76 -16.68 -10.57 3.67
C ILE A 76 -15.55 -11.60 3.52
N VAL A 77 -14.51 -11.32 2.76
CA VAL A 77 -13.42 -12.27 2.51
C VAL A 77 -12.42 -12.33 3.67
N SER A 78 -12.28 -11.26 4.45
CA SER A 78 -11.33 -11.23 5.60
C SER A 78 -11.85 -11.93 6.86
N ALA A 79 -13.16 -12.17 7.00
CA ALA A 79 -13.76 -12.73 8.20
C ALA A 79 -13.71 -14.26 8.31
N LEU A 80 -13.28 -14.99 7.27
CA LEU A 80 -13.31 -16.46 7.24
C LEU A 80 -11.99 -17.15 7.64
N LEU A 81 -10.94 -16.42 7.96
CA LEU A 81 -9.63 -17.01 8.29
C LEU A 81 -9.28 -17.04 9.79
N VAL A 82 -10.14 -16.55 10.69
CA VAL A 82 -9.83 -16.48 12.14
C VAL A 82 -10.77 -17.33 13.02
N SER A 83 -11.64 -18.16 12.46
CA SER A 83 -12.49 -19.04 13.27
C SER A 83 -11.82 -20.40 13.48
N GLY A 84 -10.92 -20.50 14.42
CA GLY A 84 -10.44 -21.75 14.98
C GLY A 84 -11.54 -22.45 15.77
N VAL A 85 -12.27 -23.37 15.14
CA VAL A 85 -13.24 -24.25 15.81
C VAL A 85 -12.52 -25.47 16.31
N THR A 86 -12.37 -25.59 17.63
CA THR A 86 -11.98 -26.84 18.29
C THR A 86 -13.17 -27.79 18.30
N ALA A 87 -13.16 -28.77 17.42
CA ALA A 87 -14.16 -29.82 17.38
C ALA A 87 -13.70 -31.01 18.24
N LYS A 88 -14.56 -31.38 19.22
CA LYS A 88 -14.44 -32.61 20.04
C LYS A 88 -14.55 -33.86 19.17
N TRP A 89 -13.68 -34.81 19.43
CA TRP A 89 -13.68 -36.12 18.82
C TRP A 89 -14.87 -36.96 19.28
N GLY A 90 -15.70 -37.38 18.34
CA GLY A 90 -16.65 -38.48 18.48
C GLY A 90 -16.36 -39.51 17.39
N LYS A 91 -16.13 -40.77 17.78
CA LYS A 91 -15.88 -41.92 16.88
C LYS A 91 -17.20 -42.36 16.21
N THR A 92 -17.20 -42.48 14.87
CA THR A 92 -18.03 -43.50 14.14
C THR A 92 -17.35 -43.85 12.80
N PRO A 93 -17.33 -45.12 12.40
CA PRO A 93 -16.68 -45.57 11.16
C PRO A 93 -17.66 -45.49 10.00
N GLY A 94 -17.39 -44.61 9.04
CA GLY A 94 -18.12 -44.54 7.79
C GLY A 94 -17.13 -44.48 6.64
N THR A 95 -17.11 -45.50 5.81
CA THR A 95 -16.31 -45.60 4.59
C THR A 95 -16.76 -44.52 3.60
N PHE A 96 -15.95 -43.41 3.49
CA PHE A 96 -16.09 -42.47 2.40
C PHE A 96 -15.08 -42.76 1.33
N SER A 97 -15.60 -43.11 0.16
CA SER A 97 -14.84 -43.25 -1.10
C SER A 97 -14.10 -41.95 -1.40
N SER A 98 -12.78 -42.01 -1.32
CA SER A 98 -11.86 -40.91 -1.68
C SER A 98 -11.97 -40.64 -3.19
N LYS A 99 -12.75 -39.65 -3.59
CA LYS A 99 -12.55 -39.02 -4.90
C LYS A 99 -11.16 -38.42 -4.89
N LYS A 100 -10.27 -38.96 -5.71
CA LYS A 100 -8.94 -38.39 -6.01
C LYS A 100 -9.08 -36.91 -6.26
N SER A 101 -8.69 -36.08 -5.29
CA SER A 101 -8.34 -34.69 -5.52
C SER A 101 -7.20 -34.72 -6.54
N THR A 102 -7.49 -34.24 -7.74
CA THR A 102 -6.46 -34.04 -8.76
C THR A 102 -5.55 -32.94 -8.21
N ALA A 103 -4.47 -33.33 -7.57
CA ALA A 103 -3.38 -32.42 -7.28
C ALA A 103 -2.99 -31.82 -8.63
N VAL A 104 -3.23 -30.51 -8.80
CA VAL A 104 -2.70 -29.77 -9.92
C VAL A 104 -1.19 -29.91 -9.76
N SER A 105 -0.62 -30.81 -10.56
CA SER A 105 0.81 -31.00 -10.69
C SER A 105 1.41 -29.63 -10.92
N ALA A 106 2.30 -29.21 -10.04
CA ALA A 106 3.15 -28.05 -10.26
C ALA A 106 3.98 -28.36 -11.52
N GLY A 107 3.40 -28.07 -12.67
CA GLY A 107 4.01 -28.32 -13.98
C GLY A 107 5.37 -27.66 -13.99
N LYS A 108 6.39 -28.42 -14.34
CA LYS A 108 7.74 -27.90 -14.58
C LYS A 108 7.60 -26.68 -15.49
N PHE A 109 7.90 -25.53 -14.94
CA PHE A 109 7.90 -24.28 -15.67
C PHE A 109 8.94 -24.40 -16.78
N SER A 110 8.49 -24.46 -18.00
CA SER A 110 9.39 -24.44 -19.17
C SER A 110 9.35 -23.04 -19.73
N GLN A 111 10.47 -22.35 -19.76
CA GLN A 111 10.69 -21.05 -20.39
C GLN A 111 10.08 -20.99 -21.80
N HIS A 112 10.09 -22.14 -22.50
CA HIS A 112 9.46 -22.31 -23.82
C HIS A 112 7.95 -22.07 -23.86
N ASN A 113 7.25 -22.11 -22.71
CA ASN A 113 5.81 -21.84 -22.61
C ASN A 113 5.49 -20.35 -22.42
N LEU A 114 6.47 -19.52 -22.06
CA LEU A 114 6.27 -18.08 -21.85
C LEU A 114 6.34 -17.31 -23.18
N ASP A 115 7.32 -17.61 -24.01
CA ASP A 115 7.65 -16.81 -25.20
C ASP A 115 6.54 -16.74 -26.25
N GLY A 116 5.61 -17.70 -26.24
CA GLY A 116 4.47 -17.73 -27.17
C GLY A 116 3.18 -17.11 -26.60
N GLN A 117 3.15 -16.65 -25.34
CA GLN A 117 1.93 -16.11 -24.74
C GLN A 117 1.85 -14.60 -24.86
N LYS A 118 0.59 -14.07 -24.88
CA LYS A 118 0.37 -12.63 -24.82
C LYS A 118 0.88 -12.06 -23.50
N ALA A 119 1.44 -10.85 -23.50
CA ALA A 119 1.99 -10.15 -22.35
C ALA A 119 1.08 -10.20 -21.10
N GLN A 120 -0.23 -9.98 -21.30
CA GLN A 120 -1.23 -10.05 -20.24
C GLN A 120 -1.20 -11.39 -19.48
N LYS A 121 -1.28 -12.49 -20.23
CA LYS A 121 -1.31 -13.84 -19.65
C LYS A 121 0.03 -14.22 -18.99
N GLN A 122 1.15 -13.76 -19.57
CA GLN A 122 2.46 -13.95 -18.94
C GLN A 122 2.52 -13.25 -17.58
N ALA A 123 2.11 -11.97 -17.52
CA ALA A 123 2.12 -11.19 -16.28
C ALA A 123 1.23 -11.80 -15.20
N GLU A 124 -0.01 -12.17 -15.54
CA GLU A 124 -0.96 -12.79 -14.61
C GLU A 124 -0.43 -14.14 -14.08
N MET A 125 0.10 -14.99 -14.97
CA MET A 125 0.65 -16.29 -14.59
C MET A 125 1.88 -16.17 -13.70
N LEU A 126 2.82 -15.31 -14.05
CA LEU A 126 4.03 -15.09 -13.26
C LEU A 126 3.70 -14.45 -11.92
N LEU A 127 2.79 -13.48 -11.88
CA LEU A 127 2.39 -12.84 -10.63
C LEU A 127 1.65 -13.84 -9.71
N THR A 128 0.81 -14.74 -10.28
CA THR A 128 0.19 -15.84 -9.53
C THR A 128 1.23 -16.75 -8.89
N GLN A 129 2.33 -17.03 -9.58
CA GLN A 129 3.41 -17.83 -9.02
C GLN A 129 4.25 -17.08 -8.01
N ALA A 130 4.52 -15.79 -8.25
CA ALA A 130 5.25 -14.93 -7.32
C ALA A 130 4.57 -14.87 -5.95
N VAL A 131 3.23 -14.79 -5.91
CA VAL A 131 2.44 -14.79 -4.67
C VAL A 131 2.17 -16.20 -4.11
N SER A 132 2.66 -17.26 -4.75
CA SER A 132 2.45 -18.63 -4.28
C SER A 132 3.27 -18.93 -3.02
N ARG A 133 2.85 -19.98 -2.28
CA ARG A 133 3.57 -20.43 -1.09
C ARG A 133 4.87 -21.19 -1.39
N SER A 134 5.16 -21.48 -2.64
CA SER A 134 6.38 -22.20 -3.05
C SER A 134 7.52 -21.20 -3.27
N VAL A 135 8.49 -21.19 -2.37
CA VAL A 135 9.64 -20.25 -2.40
C VAL A 135 10.39 -20.35 -3.74
N ASP A 136 10.70 -21.55 -4.22
CA ASP A 136 11.43 -21.72 -5.48
C ASP A 136 10.64 -21.25 -6.70
N ALA A 137 9.32 -21.44 -6.70
CA ALA A 137 8.45 -20.96 -7.78
C ALA A 137 8.33 -19.43 -7.72
N SER A 138 8.19 -18.87 -6.52
CA SER A 138 8.11 -17.44 -6.29
C SER A 138 9.41 -16.75 -6.76
N ASN A 139 10.58 -17.21 -6.36
CA ASN A 139 11.85 -16.59 -6.75
C ASN A 139 12.02 -16.58 -8.27
N ARG A 140 11.80 -17.72 -8.94
CA ARG A 140 11.88 -17.77 -10.40
C ARG A 140 10.88 -16.84 -11.08
N ALA A 141 9.65 -16.77 -10.57
CA ALA A 141 8.64 -15.88 -11.12
C ALA A 141 9.01 -14.40 -10.94
N ASN A 142 9.61 -14.05 -9.80
CA ASN A 142 10.09 -12.68 -9.55
C ASN A 142 11.21 -12.30 -10.55
N ASP A 143 12.15 -13.19 -10.80
CA ASP A 143 13.24 -12.98 -11.77
C ASP A 143 12.67 -12.78 -13.20
N GLU A 144 11.73 -13.64 -13.60
CA GLU A 144 11.08 -13.55 -14.91
C GLU A 144 10.23 -12.27 -15.05
N ILE A 145 9.52 -11.85 -14.01
CA ILE A 145 8.78 -10.57 -14.03
C ILE A 145 9.74 -9.42 -14.27
N GLN A 146 10.85 -9.36 -13.55
CA GLN A 146 11.84 -8.31 -13.73
C GLN A 146 12.44 -8.29 -15.14
N ALA A 147 12.71 -9.47 -15.72
CA ALA A 147 13.25 -9.60 -17.06
C ALA A 147 12.26 -9.15 -18.17
N HIS A 148 10.96 -9.38 -17.96
CA HIS A 148 9.94 -9.15 -18.97
C HIS A 148 9.14 -7.86 -18.83
N ALA A 149 9.12 -7.22 -17.64
CA ALA A 149 8.27 -6.08 -17.32
C ALA A 149 8.36 -4.94 -18.35
N GLU A 150 9.57 -4.60 -18.78
CA GLU A 150 9.77 -3.55 -19.80
C GLU A 150 9.16 -3.93 -21.15
N SER A 151 9.20 -5.21 -21.52
CA SER A 151 8.58 -5.70 -22.78
C SER A 151 7.05 -5.68 -22.73
N TRP A 152 6.46 -5.68 -21.53
CA TRP A 152 5.02 -5.60 -21.32
C TRP A 152 4.49 -4.16 -21.28
N ARG A 153 5.36 -3.18 -21.17
CA ARG A 153 5.00 -1.77 -21.01
C ARG A 153 3.99 -1.32 -22.05
N GLY A 154 2.84 -0.83 -21.59
CA GLY A 154 1.71 -0.41 -22.43
C GLY A 154 0.97 -1.55 -23.15
N LYS A 155 1.29 -2.82 -22.87
CA LYS A 155 0.61 -4.00 -23.43
C LYS A 155 -0.29 -4.71 -22.43
N LEU A 156 -0.24 -4.30 -21.16
CA LEU A 156 -1.11 -4.81 -20.11
C LEU A 156 -2.36 -3.93 -20.02
N SER A 157 -3.47 -4.57 -19.70
CA SER A 157 -4.73 -3.88 -19.41
C SER A 157 -5.17 -4.23 -18.00
N TRP A 158 -5.61 -3.23 -17.24
CA TRP A 158 -6.17 -3.46 -15.93
C TRP A 158 -7.47 -4.26 -16.05
N ASN A 159 -7.51 -5.39 -15.40
CA ASN A 159 -8.68 -6.22 -15.20
C ASN A 159 -8.76 -6.64 -13.72
N PRO A 160 -9.88 -7.21 -13.25
CA PRO A 160 -10.03 -7.62 -11.86
C PRO A 160 -8.97 -8.61 -11.39
N GLU A 161 -8.53 -9.54 -12.24
CA GLU A 161 -7.52 -10.55 -11.92
C GLU A 161 -6.15 -9.90 -11.70
N LEU A 162 -5.68 -9.07 -12.64
CA LEU A 162 -4.40 -8.37 -12.50
C LEU A 162 -4.40 -7.42 -11.30
N SER A 163 -5.50 -6.72 -11.05
CA SER A 163 -5.67 -5.84 -9.90
C SER A 163 -5.55 -6.61 -8.59
N GLN A 164 -6.24 -7.75 -8.46
CA GLN A 164 -6.19 -8.59 -7.27
C GLN A 164 -4.78 -9.15 -7.04
N LEU A 165 -4.16 -9.71 -8.08
CA LEU A 165 -2.80 -10.27 -7.98
C LEU A 165 -1.78 -9.20 -7.57
N THR A 166 -1.86 -8.02 -8.17
CA THR A 166 -0.97 -6.89 -7.84
C THR A 166 -1.16 -6.43 -6.40
N THR A 167 -2.43 -6.35 -5.93
CA THR A 167 -2.72 -6.01 -4.53
C THR A 167 -2.12 -7.05 -3.58
N VAL A 168 -2.29 -8.35 -3.86
CA VAL A 168 -1.69 -9.42 -3.05
C VAL A 168 -0.17 -9.32 -3.05
N ALA A 169 0.44 -9.06 -4.22
CA ALA A 169 1.90 -8.93 -4.32
C ALA A 169 2.44 -7.77 -3.48
N LEU A 170 1.81 -6.58 -3.55
CA LEU A 170 2.23 -5.40 -2.81
C LEU A 170 2.08 -5.55 -1.29
N ASN A 171 1.15 -6.39 -0.84
CA ASN A 171 0.95 -6.70 0.59
C ASN A 171 1.69 -7.96 1.04
N SER A 172 2.58 -8.52 0.22
CA SER A 172 3.41 -9.66 0.61
C SER A 172 4.43 -9.27 1.69
N ASN A 173 4.76 -10.22 2.57
CA ASN A 173 5.89 -10.06 3.49
C ASN A 173 7.26 -10.20 2.76
N ASP A 174 7.26 -10.75 1.56
CA ASP A 174 8.46 -10.91 0.72
C ASP A 174 8.66 -9.65 -0.15
N GLN A 175 9.79 -8.99 0.04
CA GLN A 175 10.12 -7.75 -0.67
C GLN A 175 10.32 -7.97 -2.18
N ASN A 176 10.79 -9.14 -2.63
CA ASN A 176 10.91 -9.44 -4.04
C ASN A 176 9.54 -9.56 -4.70
N VAL A 177 8.57 -10.15 -4.00
CA VAL A 177 7.17 -10.22 -4.45
C VAL A 177 6.55 -8.83 -4.54
N ARG A 178 6.79 -7.96 -3.53
CA ARG A 178 6.35 -6.56 -3.59
C ARG A 178 6.95 -5.82 -4.79
N THR A 179 8.25 -6.01 -5.01
CA THR A 179 8.96 -5.42 -6.16
C THR A 179 8.34 -5.88 -7.49
N SER A 180 8.01 -7.16 -7.61
CA SER A 180 7.32 -7.70 -8.79
C SER A 180 5.96 -7.07 -9.00
N GLY A 181 5.22 -6.78 -7.94
CA GLY A 181 3.98 -6.00 -8.00
C GLY A 181 4.20 -4.60 -8.57
N ILE A 182 5.26 -3.91 -8.16
CA ILE A 182 5.65 -2.60 -8.71
C ILE A 182 6.01 -2.69 -10.19
N GLU A 183 6.79 -3.67 -10.60
CA GLU A 183 7.16 -3.85 -12.02
C GLU A 183 5.93 -4.05 -12.91
N VAL A 184 4.97 -4.86 -12.46
CA VAL A 184 3.72 -5.07 -13.20
C VAL A 184 2.88 -3.78 -13.25
N GLN A 185 2.84 -3.00 -12.17
CA GLN A 185 2.17 -1.70 -12.17
C GLN A 185 2.80 -0.73 -13.16
N LEU A 186 4.12 -0.57 -13.14
CA LEU A 186 4.83 0.29 -14.10
C LEU A 186 4.51 -0.12 -15.54
N ALA A 187 4.55 -1.41 -15.84
CA ALA A 187 4.23 -1.94 -17.16
C ALA A 187 2.78 -1.66 -17.57
N ALA A 188 1.81 -1.88 -16.67
CA ALA A 188 0.39 -1.67 -16.94
C ALA A 188 0.04 -0.19 -17.16
N TYR A 189 0.70 0.72 -16.44
CA TYR A 189 0.55 2.16 -16.64
C TYR A 189 1.40 2.72 -17.79
N GLY A 190 2.18 1.89 -18.45
CA GLY A 190 3.04 2.30 -19.56
C GLY A 190 4.21 3.19 -19.14
N LEU A 191 4.58 3.19 -17.86
CA LEU A 191 5.65 4.01 -17.32
C LEU A 191 7.01 3.38 -17.59
N SER A 192 7.87 4.09 -18.31
CA SER A 192 9.26 3.67 -18.51
C SER A 192 10.12 4.07 -17.31
N LYS A 193 11.09 3.23 -16.98
CA LYS A 193 12.09 3.51 -15.93
C LYS A 193 13.16 4.46 -16.50
N SER A 194 12.83 5.75 -16.62
CA SER A 194 13.69 6.75 -17.26
C SER A 194 13.49 8.15 -16.67
N ASP A 195 14.54 8.97 -16.71
CA ASP A 195 14.52 10.35 -16.21
C ASP A 195 13.43 11.23 -16.88
N PRO A 196 13.18 11.14 -18.22
CA PRO A 196 12.07 11.89 -18.80
C PRO A 196 10.70 11.52 -18.26
N THR A 197 10.51 10.26 -17.81
CA THR A 197 9.25 9.84 -17.18
C THR A 197 9.11 10.50 -15.81
N VAL A 198 10.18 10.54 -15.01
CA VAL A 198 10.20 11.26 -13.73
C VAL A 198 9.91 12.74 -13.93
N GLU A 199 10.56 13.39 -14.90
CA GLU A 199 10.32 14.81 -15.20
C GLU A 199 8.84 15.08 -15.56
N GLY A 200 8.25 14.27 -16.43
CA GLY A 200 6.83 14.38 -16.76
C GLY A 200 5.90 14.19 -15.57
N LEU A 201 6.24 13.29 -14.63
CA LEU A 201 5.47 13.08 -13.40
C LEU A 201 5.65 14.23 -12.41
N VAL A 202 6.85 14.80 -12.29
CA VAL A 202 7.09 16.00 -11.46
C VAL A 202 6.24 17.16 -11.96
N GLY A 203 6.16 17.37 -13.28
CA GLY A 203 5.26 18.36 -13.87
C GLY A 203 3.79 18.14 -13.48
N ARG A 204 3.31 16.88 -13.51
CA ARG A 204 1.94 16.53 -13.12
C ARG A 204 1.71 16.63 -11.60
N ALA A 205 2.68 16.31 -10.77
CA ALA A 205 2.59 16.47 -9.33
C ALA A 205 2.36 17.94 -8.93
N ASN A 206 2.84 18.89 -9.75
CA ASN A 206 2.60 20.32 -9.58
C ASN A 206 1.34 20.83 -10.30
N SER A 207 0.52 19.96 -10.89
CA SER A 207 -0.71 20.35 -11.58
C SER A 207 -1.76 20.92 -10.62
N SER A 208 -2.58 21.83 -11.12
CA SER A 208 -3.81 22.25 -10.44
C SER A 208 -4.93 21.20 -10.54
N ASP A 209 -4.82 20.22 -11.45
CA ASP A 209 -5.72 19.07 -11.52
C ASP A 209 -5.36 18.10 -10.39
N HIS A 210 -6.22 18.02 -9.40
CA HIS A 210 -6.03 17.19 -8.22
C HIS A 210 -5.82 15.71 -8.55
N ALA A 211 -6.59 15.16 -9.50
CA ALA A 211 -6.48 13.76 -9.89
C ALA A 211 -5.13 13.46 -10.55
N GLN A 212 -4.61 14.35 -11.38
CA GLN A 212 -3.28 14.22 -11.97
C GLN A 212 -2.19 14.34 -10.92
N LYS A 213 -2.35 15.27 -9.96
CA LYS A 213 -1.40 15.44 -8.86
C LYS A 213 -1.25 14.16 -8.03
N ILE A 214 -2.33 13.64 -7.46
CA ILE A 214 -2.28 12.47 -6.57
C ILE A 214 -1.77 11.24 -7.29
N TRP A 215 -2.18 11.02 -8.57
CA TRP A 215 -1.68 9.94 -9.38
C TRP A 215 -0.17 10.05 -9.61
N ALA A 216 0.33 11.26 -9.91
CA ALA A 216 1.75 11.48 -10.15
C ALA A 216 2.59 11.25 -8.88
N LEU A 217 2.12 11.70 -7.70
CA LEU A 217 2.80 11.46 -6.42
C LEU A 217 2.96 9.96 -6.14
N TRP A 218 1.91 9.19 -6.37
CA TRP A 218 1.96 7.74 -6.26
C TRP A 218 2.92 7.10 -7.28
N ALA A 219 2.84 7.50 -8.56
CA ALA A 219 3.67 6.95 -9.64
C ALA A 219 5.17 7.28 -9.47
N LEU A 220 5.49 8.45 -8.93
CA LEU A 220 6.85 8.82 -8.54
C LEU A 220 7.41 7.83 -7.51
N GLY A 221 6.59 7.43 -6.53
CA GLY A 221 6.98 6.41 -5.55
C GLY A 221 7.40 5.09 -6.18
N LEU A 222 6.66 4.62 -7.19
CA LEU A 222 6.99 3.39 -7.93
C LEU A 222 8.35 3.51 -8.65
N LEU A 223 8.59 4.63 -9.34
CA LEU A 223 9.85 4.85 -10.06
C LEU A 223 11.03 5.01 -9.10
N GLY A 224 10.86 5.77 -8.01
CA GLY A 224 11.88 5.92 -6.97
C GLY A 224 12.26 4.59 -6.33
N ASN A 225 11.31 3.68 -6.12
CA ASN A 225 11.58 2.31 -5.67
C ASN A 225 12.47 1.53 -6.64
N ARG A 226 12.32 1.78 -7.94
CA ARG A 226 13.12 1.13 -8.98
C ARG A 226 14.43 1.85 -9.30
N GLY A 227 14.84 2.79 -8.44
CA GLY A 227 16.12 3.46 -8.55
C GLY A 227 16.16 4.60 -9.57
N VAL A 228 15.01 5.02 -10.13
CA VAL A 228 14.97 6.10 -11.14
C VAL A 228 14.91 7.43 -10.42
N GLU A 229 15.99 8.18 -10.47
CA GLU A 229 16.17 9.51 -9.82
C GLU A 229 15.66 9.53 -8.35
N THR A 230 15.96 8.48 -7.58
CA THR A 230 15.40 8.27 -6.24
C THR A 230 15.51 9.49 -5.35
N ASP A 231 16.66 10.14 -5.28
CA ASP A 231 16.89 11.32 -4.42
C ASP A 231 16.00 12.50 -4.83
N ARG A 232 15.86 12.74 -6.13
CA ARG A 232 14.96 13.77 -6.66
C ARG A 232 13.49 13.43 -6.38
N VAL A 233 13.11 12.19 -6.56
CA VAL A 233 11.75 11.71 -6.23
C VAL A 233 11.45 11.94 -4.75
N VAL A 234 12.36 11.57 -3.85
CA VAL A 234 12.21 11.81 -2.41
C VAL A 234 12.07 13.29 -2.11
N GLN A 235 12.90 14.14 -2.73
CA GLN A 235 12.84 15.59 -2.55
C GLN A 235 11.46 16.15 -2.98
N VAL A 236 10.96 15.75 -4.15
CA VAL A 236 9.64 16.19 -4.66
C VAL A 236 8.52 15.74 -3.72
N LEU A 237 8.49 14.45 -3.36
CA LEU A 237 7.47 13.91 -2.47
C LEU A 237 7.49 14.59 -1.09
N THR A 238 8.69 14.82 -0.52
CA THR A 238 8.85 15.54 0.74
C THR A 238 8.34 16.98 0.64
N GLY A 239 8.55 17.67 -0.50
CA GLY A 239 7.99 18.99 -0.75
C GLY A 239 6.46 19.01 -0.63
N HIS A 240 5.78 17.99 -1.17
CA HIS A 240 4.32 17.87 -1.13
C HIS A 240 3.75 17.51 0.24
N LEU A 241 4.56 17.13 1.23
CA LEU A 241 4.10 17.01 2.62
C LEU A 241 3.70 18.36 3.24
N ASN A 242 4.13 19.48 2.62
CA ASN A 242 3.78 20.82 3.06
C ASN A 242 2.66 21.47 2.24
N ASP A 243 2.00 20.72 1.36
CA ASP A 243 0.88 21.23 0.58
C ASP A 243 -0.21 21.82 1.50
N SER A 244 -0.75 22.97 1.11
CA SER A 244 -1.77 23.71 1.86
C SER A 244 -2.93 24.10 0.96
N GLY A 245 -4.08 24.45 1.55
CA GLY A 245 -5.28 24.86 0.82
C GLY A 245 -6.24 23.69 0.54
N LYS A 246 -7.10 23.88 -0.45
CA LYS A 246 -8.09 22.88 -0.84
C LYS A 246 -7.42 21.60 -1.34
N ASP A 247 -7.95 20.46 -0.95
CA ASP A 247 -7.49 19.11 -1.33
C ASP A 247 -6.04 18.80 -0.89
N SER A 248 -5.44 19.66 -0.02
CA SER A 248 -4.06 19.48 0.44
C SER A 248 -3.86 18.24 1.33
N GLU A 249 -4.87 17.87 2.12
CA GLU A 249 -4.82 16.65 2.95
C GLU A 249 -4.59 15.41 2.08
N ASP A 250 -5.34 15.31 0.98
CA ASP A 250 -5.20 14.19 0.04
C ASP A 250 -3.83 14.23 -0.65
N SER A 251 -3.36 15.40 -1.06
CA SER A 251 -2.01 15.56 -1.64
C SER A 251 -0.93 15.10 -0.67
N ARG A 252 -0.98 15.52 0.61
CA ARG A 252 -0.01 15.10 1.63
C ARG A 252 -0.10 13.59 1.90
N ARG A 253 -1.32 13.02 1.96
CA ARG A 253 -1.52 11.59 2.13
C ARG A 253 -0.89 10.79 0.99
N TRP A 254 -1.04 11.23 -0.27
CA TRP A 254 -0.42 10.57 -1.42
C TRP A 254 1.09 10.80 -1.50
N ALA A 255 1.59 11.91 -0.98
CA ALA A 255 3.03 12.11 -0.81
C ALA A 255 3.62 11.12 0.22
N VAL A 256 2.94 10.92 1.35
CA VAL A 256 3.29 9.86 2.33
C VAL A 256 3.30 8.49 1.67
N GLU A 257 2.28 8.17 0.85
CA GLU A 257 2.21 6.91 0.11
C GLU A 257 3.37 6.75 -0.87
N GLY A 258 3.67 7.80 -1.63
CA GLY A 258 4.82 7.81 -2.54
C GLY A 258 6.14 7.56 -1.82
N LEU A 259 6.39 8.23 -0.70
CA LEU A 259 7.59 8.03 0.13
C LEU A 259 7.68 6.59 0.67
N ALA A 260 6.54 6.04 1.11
CA ALA A 260 6.47 4.66 1.56
C ALA A 260 6.78 3.65 0.44
N LEU A 261 6.31 3.92 -0.78
CA LEU A 261 6.59 3.11 -1.97
C LEU A 261 8.06 3.19 -2.37
N VAL A 262 8.71 4.36 -2.28
CA VAL A 262 10.15 4.48 -2.51
C VAL A 262 10.92 3.52 -1.61
N GLY A 263 10.60 3.44 -0.33
CA GLY A 263 11.21 2.51 0.62
C GLY A 263 12.71 2.74 0.86
N ALA A 264 13.22 3.92 0.56
CA ALA A 264 14.60 4.29 0.85
C ALA A 264 14.76 4.74 2.31
N THR A 265 15.92 4.51 2.91
CA THR A 265 16.21 4.96 4.29
C THR A 265 15.98 6.47 4.47
N SER A 266 16.25 7.26 3.43
CA SER A 266 16.02 8.73 3.43
C SER A 266 14.54 9.12 3.56
N THR A 267 13.58 8.21 3.33
CA THR A 267 12.17 8.51 3.47
C THR A 267 11.64 8.28 4.89
N ILE A 268 12.40 7.64 5.79
CA ILE A 268 11.99 7.36 7.17
C ILE A 268 11.79 8.66 7.95
N ALA A 269 12.72 9.58 7.89
CA ALA A 269 12.63 10.86 8.61
C ALA A 269 11.44 11.72 8.18
N PRO A 270 11.14 11.94 6.88
CA PRO A 270 9.93 12.62 6.45
C PRO A 270 8.64 11.93 6.88
N LEU A 271 8.60 10.59 6.93
CA LEU A 271 7.42 9.84 7.40
C LEU A 271 7.24 10.00 8.92
N LEU A 272 8.30 9.95 9.71
CA LEU A 272 8.25 10.23 11.15
C LEU A 272 7.78 11.67 11.42
N ASP A 273 8.27 12.64 10.65
CA ASP A 273 7.82 14.03 10.75
C ASP A 273 6.34 14.18 10.44
N SER A 274 5.86 13.55 9.35
CA SER A 274 4.43 13.53 9.00
C SER A 274 3.58 12.88 10.08
N MET A 275 4.04 11.76 10.67
CA MET A 275 3.34 11.09 11.77
C MET A 275 3.21 11.98 13.01
N ARG A 276 4.21 12.80 13.28
CA ARG A 276 4.26 13.68 14.46
C ARG A 276 3.51 14.99 14.24
N ASN A 277 3.70 15.64 13.09
CA ASN A 277 3.42 17.05 12.90
C ASN A 277 2.29 17.36 11.91
N ASP A 278 1.81 16.38 11.08
CA ASP A 278 0.74 16.69 10.14
C ASP A 278 -0.55 17.08 10.88
N ALA A 279 -1.21 18.12 10.39
CA ALA A 279 -2.48 18.59 10.96
C ALA A 279 -3.61 17.56 10.84
N SER A 280 -3.57 16.71 9.79
CA SER A 280 -4.60 15.69 9.57
C SER A 280 -4.28 14.39 10.30
N PRO A 281 -5.20 13.88 11.14
CA PRO A 281 -5.08 12.54 11.73
C PRO A 281 -4.94 11.43 10.68
N LEU A 282 -5.57 11.57 9.51
CA LEU A 282 -5.50 10.58 8.42
C LEU A 282 -4.09 10.50 7.82
N VAL A 283 -3.41 11.64 7.68
CA VAL A 283 -2.03 11.68 7.19
C VAL A 283 -1.08 11.08 8.23
N ARG A 284 -1.26 11.44 9.53
CA ARG A 284 -0.46 10.87 10.62
C ARG A 284 -0.60 9.34 10.71
N GLU A 285 -1.84 8.84 10.63
CA GLU A 285 -2.13 7.40 10.61
C GLU A 285 -1.45 6.72 9.42
N ARG A 286 -1.59 7.30 8.22
CA ARG A 286 -0.96 6.74 7.02
C ARG A 286 0.55 6.67 7.14
N ALA A 287 1.19 7.69 7.69
CA ALA A 287 2.63 7.68 7.93
C ALA A 287 3.06 6.59 8.92
N ALA A 288 2.30 6.40 10.01
CA ALA A 288 2.53 5.32 10.97
C ALA A 288 2.42 3.93 10.33
N CYS A 289 1.34 3.67 9.58
CA CYS A 289 1.14 2.41 8.87
C CYS A 289 2.24 2.17 7.81
N SER A 290 2.69 3.22 7.13
CA SER A 290 3.75 3.14 6.13
C SER A 290 5.08 2.71 6.74
N LEU A 291 5.45 3.26 7.89
CA LEU A 291 6.65 2.86 8.64
C LEU A 291 6.55 1.43 9.16
N ALA A 292 5.38 1.04 9.68
CA ALA A 292 5.20 -0.25 10.33
C ALA A 292 5.07 -1.42 9.34
N GLU A 293 4.20 -1.32 8.34
CA GLU A 293 3.79 -2.47 7.53
C GLU A 293 3.81 -2.19 6.01
N SER A 294 3.10 -1.15 5.55
CA SER A 294 2.75 -1.01 4.13
C SER A 294 3.87 -0.46 3.25
N GLY A 295 4.86 0.23 3.82
CA GLY A 295 5.98 0.77 3.04
C GLY A 295 6.94 -0.30 2.54
N MET A 296 7.70 0.03 1.50
CA MET A 296 8.69 -0.84 0.87
C MET A 296 10.02 -0.91 1.66
N PHE A 297 9.94 -0.89 2.98
CA PHE A 297 11.10 -0.96 3.86
C PHE A 297 11.48 -2.39 4.20
N THR A 298 12.78 -2.65 4.30
CA THR A 298 13.30 -3.86 4.93
C THR A 298 13.02 -3.81 6.44
N HIS A 299 13.07 -4.96 7.10
CA HIS A 299 12.93 -5.01 8.56
C HIS A 299 13.99 -4.14 9.27
N GLU A 300 15.23 -4.19 8.80
CA GLU A 300 16.34 -3.38 9.33
C GLU A 300 16.06 -1.86 9.21
N GLN A 301 15.56 -1.42 8.06
CA GLN A 301 15.18 -0.03 7.86
C GLN A 301 14.03 0.39 8.80
N ARG A 302 13.06 -0.50 9.06
CA ARG A 302 11.97 -0.23 10.03
C ARG A 302 12.51 -0.11 11.44
N LEU A 303 13.45 -0.96 11.85
CA LEU A 303 14.11 -0.88 13.15
C LEU A 303 14.80 0.47 13.37
N ALA A 304 15.32 1.11 12.32
CA ALA A 304 15.92 2.45 12.43
C ALA A 304 14.91 3.55 12.85
N ALA A 305 13.60 3.33 12.70
CA ALA A 305 12.57 4.25 13.19
C ALA A 305 12.26 4.09 14.69
N VAL A 306 12.60 2.94 15.31
CA VAL A 306 12.22 2.60 16.68
C VAL A 306 12.66 3.64 17.72
N PRO A 307 13.90 4.18 17.72
CA PRO A 307 14.31 5.19 18.68
C PRO A 307 13.40 6.42 18.69
N GLN A 308 13.02 6.91 17.50
CA GLN A 308 12.14 8.06 17.38
C GLN A 308 10.68 7.73 17.75
N LEU A 309 10.20 6.54 17.42
CA LEU A 309 8.88 6.07 17.85
C LEU A 309 8.82 5.96 19.39
N LEU A 310 9.89 5.51 20.05
CA LEU A 310 9.98 5.51 21.51
C LEU A 310 9.91 6.93 22.09
N ALA A 311 10.49 7.93 21.44
CA ALA A 311 10.35 9.31 21.86
C ALA A 311 8.90 9.82 21.70
N PHE A 312 8.14 9.31 20.74
CA PHE A 312 6.73 9.67 20.54
C PHE A 312 5.77 9.04 21.55
N THR A 313 6.17 7.98 22.26
CA THR A 313 5.26 7.28 23.19
C THR A 313 4.78 8.14 24.36
N ASP A 314 5.54 9.16 24.75
CA ASP A 314 5.23 10.09 25.85
C ASP A 314 5.41 11.57 25.46
N ASP A 315 5.47 11.88 24.16
CA ASP A 315 5.49 13.27 23.69
C ASP A 315 4.15 13.97 24.02
N PRO A 316 4.14 14.95 24.94
CA PRO A 316 2.91 15.61 25.37
C PRO A 316 2.25 16.46 24.27
N ALA A 317 2.94 16.70 23.17
CA ALA A 317 2.39 17.41 22.02
C ALA A 317 1.50 16.51 21.15
N LEU A 318 1.56 15.19 21.32
CA LEU A 318 0.79 14.23 20.53
C LEU A 318 -0.56 13.91 21.21
N ASP A 319 -1.59 13.77 20.39
CA ASP A 319 -2.89 13.30 20.85
C ASP A 319 -2.87 11.79 21.17
N SER A 320 -3.90 11.36 21.91
CA SER A 320 -4.02 9.95 22.36
C SER A 320 -4.08 8.95 21.20
N ARG A 321 -4.63 9.37 20.04
CA ARG A 321 -4.73 8.54 18.85
C ARG A 321 -3.34 8.34 18.24
N THR A 322 -2.54 9.39 18.13
CA THR A 322 -1.17 9.31 17.62
C THR A 322 -0.28 8.48 18.54
N HIS A 323 -0.44 8.59 19.86
CA HIS A 323 0.22 7.67 20.81
C HIS A 323 -0.17 6.22 20.57
N ALA A 324 -1.45 5.93 20.35
CA ALA A 324 -1.90 4.57 20.06
C ALA A 324 -1.27 4.01 18.78
N TRP A 325 -1.18 4.82 17.71
CA TRP A 325 -0.48 4.42 16.49
C TRP A 325 1.02 4.21 16.70
N THR A 326 1.64 4.99 17.56
CA THR A 326 3.06 4.82 17.93
C THR A 326 3.30 3.45 18.57
N PHE A 327 2.50 3.06 19.56
CA PHE A 327 2.62 1.74 20.17
C PHE A 327 2.30 0.61 19.20
N ARG A 328 1.32 0.82 18.32
CA ARG A 328 1.02 -0.14 17.26
C ARG A 328 2.20 -0.31 16.30
N ALA A 329 2.80 0.80 15.84
CA ALA A 329 3.96 0.76 14.96
C ALA A 329 5.16 0.05 15.63
N LEU A 330 5.41 0.31 16.91
CA LEU A 330 6.43 -0.40 17.67
C LEU A 330 6.16 -1.91 17.72
N THR A 331 4.92 -2.32 17.97
CA THR A 331 4.51 -3.73 17.96
C THR A 331 4.77 -4.39 16.61
N ASP A 332 4.30 -3.75 15.54
CA ASP A 332 4.38 -4.32 14.18
C ASP A 332 5.82 -4.38 13.66
N ILE A 333 6.65 -3.39 14.00
CA ILE A 333 8.08 -3.36 13.61
C ILE A 333 8.90 -4.39 14.39
N THR A 334 8.69 -4.49 15.70
CA THR A 334 9.56 -5.29 16.57
C THR A 334 9.03 -6.71 16.80
N GLY A 335 7.76 -6.97 16.49
CA GLY A 335 7.08 -8.22 16.82
C GLY A 335 6.83 -8.42 18.32
N GLN A 336 7.04 -7.38 19.16
CA GLN A 336 6.84 -7.45 20.60
C GLN A 336 5.44 -6.99 20.98
N HIS A 337 4.75 -7.77 21.80
CA HIS A 337 3.41 -7.46 22.31
C HIS A 337 3.47 -6.93 23.75
N LEU A 338 4.02 -5.73 23.91
CA LEU A 338 4.15 -5.09 25.22
C LEU A 338 2.94 -4.16 25.48
N PRO A 339 2.64 -3.84 26.76
CA PRO A 339 1.61 -2.85 27.09
C PRO A 339 1.94 -1.48 26.48
N ASN A 340 0.92 -0.64 26.29
CA ASN A 340 1.07 0.75 25.85
C ASN A 340 1.64 1.63 26.98
N ASP A 341 2.85 1.32 27.41
CA ASP A 341 3.59 1.98 28.48
C ASP A 341 5.00 2.31 27.99
N SER A 342 5.32 3.61 27.98
CA SER A 342 6.60 4.12 27.48
C SER A 342 7.80 3.56 28.24
N SER A 343 7.67 3.35 29.56
CA SER A 343 8.76 2.84 30.38
C SER A 343 9.06 1.37 30.08
N VAL A 344 8.02 0.57 29.83
CA VAL A 344 8.15 -0.85 29.48
C VAL A 344 8.85 -0.99 28.11
N TRP A 345 8.43 -0.19 27.12
CA TRP A 345 9.02 -0.22 25.79
C TRP A 345 10.49 0.25 25.79
N ARG A 346 10.84 1.30 26.55
CA ARG A 346 12.22 1.76 26.67
C ARG A 346 13.11 0.74 27.37
N ASN A 347 12.64 0.16 28.46
CA ASN A 347 13.39 -0.88 29.17
C ASN A 347 13.66 -2.09 28.26
N TRP A 348 12.65 -2.51 27.50
CA TRP A 348 12.82 -3.57 26.51
C TRP A 348 13.86 -3.19 25.46
N TYR A 349 13.77 -1.99 24.90
CA TYR A 349 14.69 -1.53 23.85
C TYR A 349 16.15 -1.49 24.36
N GLU A 350 16.38 -0.88 25.51
CA GLU A 350 17.74 -0.81 26.10
C GLU A 350 18.32 -2.19 26.42
N SER A 351 17.46 -3.16 26.81
CA SER A 351 17.90 -4.53 27.09
C SER A 351 18.17 -5.36 25.83
N ASN A 352 17.68 -4.95 24.66
CA ASN A 352 17.80 -5.69 23.41
C ASN A 352 18.55 -4.91 22.31
N LYS A 353 19.05 -3.72 22.63
CA LYS A 353 19.90 -2.93 21.76
C LYS A 353 21.22 -3.67 21.63
N THR A 354 21.47 -4.24 20.46
CA THR A 354 22.80 -4.78 20.12
C THR A 354 23.73 -3.59 19.83
N ASP A 355 24.86 -3.53 20.51
CA ASP A 355 25.92 -2.52 20.31
C ASP A 355 26.49 -2.54 18.88
#